data_9504553391bed88859429213b9df8e3f
#
_entry.id   9504553391bed88859429213b9df8e3f
#
_cell.length_a   1.000
_cell.length_b   1.000
_cell.length_c   1.000
_cell.angle_alpha   90.00
_cell.angle_beta   90.00
_cell.angle_gamma   90.00
#
_symmetry.space_group_name_H-M   'P 1'
#
loop_
_entity.id
_entity.type
_entity.pdbx_description
1 polymer ?
#
loop_
_entity_poly.entity_id
_entity_poly.type
_entity_poly.pdbx_seq_one_letter_code
_entity_poly.pdbx_strand_id
1 'polypeptide(L)'
;MILIAASQLAQVMGWYAFGFENWRPTLYAYLLWAICLCWGQVLQHGEHGKRTLFVLPAALFVISLTVFPLLFGLIIAFSDWNLSSPTGRQFNGLANVRQMWADPFYWNAMLNMVWYVLAILVEYAIAFGLALALNAEIRARKFFRVAFLLPLMLSPVAVSWMIGKSMLEPRFGPIARLGRLLGWDDPSFFGNPWIAKAAIMVMDAWTFIPFMMIMILAGLQAIPKELNEAAKVDGANGWRAFWEVTFPMMLPVSITAILIRIIFKLKLADIVINVTSGGPGGATDTVTSFIFREYRDRSNVGYGTLLAMVYLVVIVIVMTVLMKLADRFARPRT
;
A
#
# COMPACT_ATOMS: atom_id res chain seq x y z
N MET A 1 -13.13 -19.24 25.59
CA MET A 1 -12.13 -18.58 24.73
C MET A 1 -11.65 -17.26 25.32
N ILE A 2 -12.49 -16.26 25.52
CA ILE A 2 -12.10 -14.91 26.01
C ILE A 2 -11.34 -14.99 27.35
N LEU A 3 -11.81 -15.78 28.31
CA LEU A 3 -11.13 -15.95 29.59
C LEU A 3 -9.74 -16.59 29.48
N ILE A 4 -9.58 -17.59 28.60
CA ILE A 4 -8.29 -18.25 28.32
C ILE A 4 -7.33 -17.27 27.64
N ALA A 5 -7.82 -16.50 26.67
CA ALA A 5 -7.01 -15.47 26.02
C ALA A 5 -6.63 -14.35 26.99
N ALA A 6 -7.55 -13.92 27.86
CA ALA A 6 -7.29 -12.88 28.85
C ALA A 6 -6.29 -13.35 29.93
N SER A 7 -6.39 -14.61 30.39
CA SER A 7 -5.41 -15.16 31.35
C SER A 7 -4.01 -15.28 30.73
N GLN A 8 -3.93 -15.70 29.48
CA GLN A 8 -2.67 -15.75 28.75
C GLN A 8 -2.08 -14.36 28.54
N LEU A 9 -2.91 -13.38 28.20
CA LEU A 9 -2.54 -11.99 28.07
C LEU A 9 -1.98 -11.42 29.38
N ALA A 10 -2.69 -11.65 30.50
CA ALA A 10 -2.29 -11.18 31.82
C ALA A 10 -0.94 -11.80 32.25
N GLN A 11 -0.69 -13.07 31.92
CA GLN A 11 0.59 -13.71 32.16
C GLN A 11 1.70 -13.10 31.30
N VAL A 12 1.45 -12.91 30.02
CA VAL A 12 2.42 -12.30 29.07
C VAL A 12 2.77 -10.86 29.48
N MET A 13 1.81 -10.13 30.10
CA MET A 13 2.03 -8.79 30.66
C MET A 13 2.71 -8.81 32.05
N GLY A 14 2.94 -9.97 32.64
CA GLY A 14 3.51 -10.09 33.97
C GLY A 14 2.57 -9.73 35.11
N TRP A 15 1.28 -9.60 34.87
CA TRP A 15 0.27 -9.27 35.89
C TRP A 15 -0.17 -10.48 36.73
N TYR A 16 0.09 -11.68 36.19
CA TYR A 16 -0.39 -12.92 36.80
C TYR A 16 0.60 -14.06 36.57
N ALA A 17 0.87 -14.83 37.62
CA ALA A 17 1.82 -15.95 37.55
C ALA A 17 1.23 -17.23 36.90
N PHE A 18 -0.08 -17.30 36.79
CA PHE A 18 -0.77 -18.46 36.23
C PHE A 18 -1.14 -18.23 34.75
N GLY A 19 -0.61 -19.07 33.89
CA GLY A 19 -0.96 -19.08 32.46
C GLY A 19 -0.35 -20.32 31.80
N PHE A 20 -0.44 -20.36 30.50
CA PHE A 20 0.06 -21.50 29.74
C PHE A 20 1.45 -21.15 29.16
N GLU A 21 2.31 -22.15 29.01
CA GLU A 21 3.64 -21.98 28.41
C GLU A 21 3.59 -21.42 26.97
N ASN A 22 2.47 -21.61 26.30
CA ASN A 22 2.30 -21.17 24.92
C ASN A 22 0.83 -20.87 24.59
N TRP A 23 0.58 -20.32 23.41
CA TRP A 23 -0.76 -19.95 22.93
C TRP A 23 -1.63 -21.11 22.41
N ARG A 24 -1.13 -22.35 22.45
CA ARG A 24 -1.89 -23.52 21.96
C ARG A 24 -3.26 -23.69 22.63
N PRO A 25 -3.41 -23.55 23.97
CA PRO A 25 -4.72 -23.66 24.61
C PRO A 25 -5.71 -22.61 24.12
N THR A 26 -5.26 -21.39 23.85
CA THR A 26 -6.11 -20.33 23.27
C THR A 26 -6.54 -20.70 21.85
N LEU A 27 -5.64 -21.27 21.03
CA LEU A 27 -5.97 -21.76 19.69
C LEU A 27 -7.00 -22.89 19.74
N TYR A 28 -6.81 -23.86 20.63
CA TYR A 28 -7.76 -24.98 20.75
C TYR A 28 -9.14 -24.50 21.24
N ALA A 29 -9.18 -23.57 22.18
CA ALA A 29 -10.41 -22.96 22.64
C ALA A 29 -11.12 -22.17 21.53
N TYR A 30 -10.35 -21.50 20.67
CA TYR A 30 -10.89 -20.82 19.50
C TYR A 30 -11.47 -21.80 18.49
N LEU A 31 -10.75 -22.89 18.16
CA LEU A 31 -11.23 -23.91 17.23
C LEU A 31 -12.52 -24.57 17.73
N LEU A 32 -12.57 -24.94 19.02
CA LEU A 32 -13.77 -25.51 19.64
C LEU A 32 -14.93 -24.53 19.58
N TRP A 33 -14.70 -23.28 19.91
CA TRP A 33 -15.72 -22.22 19.82
C TRP A 33 -16.20 -22.03 18.39
N ALA A 34 -15.31 -22.03 17.40
CA ALA A 34 -15.66 -21.90 15.99
C ALA A 34 -16.54 -23.09 15.52
N ILE A 35 -16.20 -24.33 15.92
CA ILE A 35 -16.98 -25.53 15.62
C ILE A 35 -18.38 -25.43 16.28
N CYS A 36 -18.45 -25.06 17.54
CA CYS A 36 -19.72 -24.87 18.25
C CYS A 36 -20.60 -23.80 17.61
N LEU A 37 -20.01 -22.68 17.19
CA LEU A 37 -20.72 -21.63 16.45
C LEU A 37 -21.29 -22.13 15.12
N CYS A 38 -20.47 -22.83 14.33
CA CYS A 38 -20.92 -23.40 13.06
C CYS A 38 -22.10 -24.36 13.26
N TRP A 39 -21.98 -25.25 14.26
CA TRP A 39 -23.04 -26.21 14.57
C TRP A 39 -24.30 -25.52 15.10
N GLY A 40 -24.14 -24.55 16.01
CA GLY A 40 -25.25 -23.79 16.57
C GLY A 40 -26.05 -23.03 15.51
N GLN A 41 -25.38 -22.47 14.51
CA GLN A 41 -26.04 -21.77 13.39
C GLN A 41 -26.93 -22.70 12.58
N VAL A 42 -26.51 -23.94 12.34
CA VAL A 42 -27.31 -24.94 11.59
C VAL A 42 -28.53 -25.36 12.40
N LEU A 43 -28.36 -25.62 13.71
CA LEU A 43 -29.43 -26.06 14.57
C LEU A 43 -30.51 -24.98 14.81
N GLN A 44 -30.11 -23.71 14.93
CA GLN A 44 -31.00 -22.61 15.24
C GLN A 44 -31.72 -22.00 14.02
N HIS A 45 -31.05 -21.95 12.87
CA HIS A 45 -31.52 -21.19 11.71
C HIS A 45 -31.80 -22.05 10.45
N GLY A 46 -31.74 -23.38 10.54
CA GLY A 46 -32.11 -24.29 9.45
C GLY A 46 -31.41 -23.97 8.14
N GLU A 47 -32.16 -23.73 7.06
CA GLU A 47 -31.59 -23.46 5.71
C GLU A 47 -30.75 -22.19 5.66
N HIS A 48 -31.12 -21.12 6.36
CA HIS A 48 -30.31 -19.90 6.48
C HIS A 48 -28.99 -20.19 7.23
N GLY A 49 -29.04 -21.02 8.26
CA GLY A 49 -27.87 -21.47 9.00
C GLY A 49 -26.90 -22.27 8.15
N LYS A 50 -27.40 -23.12 7.23
CA LYS A 50 -26.56 -23.85 6.27
C LYS A 50 -25.77 -22.90 5.35
N ARG A 51 -26.38 -21.83 4.85
CA ARG A 51 -25.68 -20.81 4.04
C ARG A 51 -24.58 -20.13 4.85
N THR A 52 -24.85 -19.78 6.09
CA THR A 52 -23.88 -19.17 7.01
C THR A 52 -22.74 -20.15 7.31
N LEU A 53 -23.02 -21.44 7.41
CA LEU A 53 -22.01 -22.48 7.66
C LEU A 53 -20.89 -22.48 6.62
N PHE A 54 -21.19 -22.23 5.34
CA PHE A 54 -20.17 -22.19 4.27
C PHE A 54 -19.28 -20.94 4.36
N VAL A 55 -19.79 -19.82 4.85
CA VAL A 55 -19.06 -18.55 4.95
C VAL A 55 -18.34 -18.42 6.30
N LEU A 56 -18.95 -18.94 7.38
CA LEU A 56 -18.46 -18.75 8.73
C LEU A 56 -17.02 -19.26 8.98
N PRO A 57 -16.60 -20.45 8.49
CA PRO A 57 -15.22 -20.91 8.68
C PRO A 57 -14.20 -19.97 8.06
N ALA A 58 -14.45 -19.47 6.84
CA ALA A 58 -13.59 -18.51 6.17
C ALA A 58 -13.53 -17.17 6.93
N ALA A 59 -14.69 -16.67 7.39
CA ALA A 59 -14.75 -15.46 8.19
C ALA A 59 -13.97 -15.60 9.51
N LEU A 60 -14.15 -16.71 10.23
CA LEU A 60 -13.44 -16.99 11.48
C LEU A 60 -11.93 -17.12 11.25
N PHE A 61 -11.53 -17.74 10.16
CA PHE A 61 -10.12 -17.86 9.78
C PHE A 61 -9.50 -16.47 9.53
N VAL A 62 -10.15 -15.63 8.74
CA VAL A 62 -9.70 -14.25 8.47
C VAL A 62 -9.64 -13.44 9.77
N ILE A 63 -10.67 -13.52 10.63
CA ILE A 63 -10.68 -12.83 11.92
C ILE A 63 -9.50 -13.28 12.79
N SER A 64 -9.23 -14.60 12.86
CA SER A 64 -8.10 -15.12 13.63
C SER A 64 -6.77 -14.60 13.12
N LEU A 65 -6.55 -14.60 11.80
CA LEU A 65 -5.29 -14.14 11.19
C LEU A 65 -5.11 -12.62 11.23
N THR A 66 -6.19 -11.87 11.39
CA THR A 66 -6.13 -10.40 11.39
C THR A 66 -6.20 -9.84 12.81
N VAL A 67 -7.21 -10.25 13.60
CA VAL A 67 -7.47 -9.66 14.91
C VAL A 67 -6.41 -10.06 15.93
N PHE A 68 -6.01 -11.34 15.93
CA PHE A 68 -4.99 -11.79 16.89
C PHE A 68 -3.63 -11.09 16.70
N PRO A 69 -3.03 -11.01 15.50
CA PRO A 69 -1.78 -10.30 15.30
C PRO A 69 -1.90 -8.80 15.62
N LEU A 70 -3.04 -8.16 15.33
CA LEU A 70 -3.26 -6.77 15.68
C LEU A 70 -3.29 -6.53 17.19
N LEU A 71 -4.03 -7.36 17.95
CA LEU A 71 -4.08 -7.27 19.40
C LEU A 71 -2.71 -7.57 20.02
N PHE A 72 -2.00 -8.57 19.52
CA PHE A 72 -0.66 -8.89 19.97
C PHE A 72 0.32 -7.75 19.65
N GLY A 73 0.24 -7.18 18.45
CA GLY A 73 1.02 -6.01 18.06
C GLY A 73 0.72 -4.80 18.95
N LEU A 74 -0.54 -4.60 19.34
CA LEU A 74 -0.90 -3.51 20.25
C LEU A 74 -0.20 -3.65 21.62
N ILE A 75 -0.08 -4.87 22.15
CA ILE A 75 0.64 -5.12 23.40
C ILE A 75 2.13 -4.83 23.24
N ILE A 76 2.72 -5.27 22.12
CA ILE A 76 4.14 -5.02 21.82
C ILE A 76 4.40 -3.52 21.66
N ALA A 77 3.49 -2.77 21.07
CA ALA A 77 3.61 -1.33 20.88
C ALA A 77 3.81 -0.54 22.18
N PHE A 78 3.24 -1.04 23.29
CA PHE A 78 3.40 -0.45 24.63
C PHE A 78 4.48 -1.13 25.47
N SER A 79 5.40 -1.85 24.83
CA SER A 79 6.52 -2.50 25.51
C SER A 79 7.87 -1.98 25.01
N ASP A 80 8.83 -1.94 25.92
CA ASP A 80 10.23 -1.82 25.59
C ASP A 80 10.74 -3.22 25.23
N TRP A 81 10.83 -3.47 23.94
CA TRP A 81 11.33 -4.73 23.43
C TRP A 81 12.32 -4.48 22.31
N ASN A 82 13.58 -4.64 22.64
CA ASN A 82 14.66 -4.68 21.68
C ASN A 82 15.23 -6.10 21.66
N LEU A 83 15.36 -6.71 20.48
CA LEU A 83 15.87 -8.09 20.34
C LEU A 83 17.32 -8.25 20.81
N SER A 84 18.08 -7.16 20.88
CA SER A 84 19.47 -7.16 21.37
C SER A 84 19.54 -6.97 22.90
N SER A 85 18.43 -6.69 23.57
CA SER A 85 18.39 -6.48 25.01
C SER A 85 18.32 -7.80 25.78
N PRO A 86 19.17 -8.05 26.78
CA PRO A 86 19.12 -9.26 27.60
C PRO A 86 17.93 -9.30 28.56
N THR A 87 17.27 -8.14 28.80
CA THR A 87 16.15 -8.04 29.75
C THR A 87 14.82 -8.52 29.15
N GLY A 88 14.80 -8.80 27.83
CA GLY A 88 13.58 -9.19 27.13
C GLY A 88 12.54 -8.08 27.06
N ARG A 89 11.27 -8.47 26.89
CA ARG A 89 10.17 -7.53 26.76
C ARG A 89 9.70 -7.02 28.11
N GLN A 90 9.64 -5.69 28.28
CA GLN A 90 9.10 -5.05 29.47
C GLN A 90 8.00 -4.05 29.07
N PHE A 91 6.95 -3.90 29.88
CA PHE A 91 5.95 -2.89 29.66
C PHE A 91 6.51 -1.50 29.97
N ASN A 92 6.42 -0.57 29.01
CA ASN A 92 6.98 0.79 29.13
C ASN A 92 5.92 1.91 29.12
N GLY A 93 4.65 1.57 29.19
CA GLY A 93 3.56 2.54 29.14
C GLY A 93 3.55 3.35 27.84
N LEU A 94 3.62 4.66 27.94
CA LEU A 94 3.58 5.59 26.79
C LEU A 94 4.96 6.06 26.30
N ALA A 95 6.05 5.41 26.70
CA ALA A 95 7.39 5.84 26.34
C ALA A 95 7.60 5.84 24.81
N ASN A 96 7.19 4.77 24.13
CA ASN A 96 7.27 4.69 22.67
C ASN A 96 6.43 5.78 21.97
N VAL A 97 5.27 6.16 22.53
CA VAL A 97 4.43 7.24 21.99
C VAL A 97 5.15 8.59 22.12
N ARG A 98 5.80 8.86 23.26
CA ARG A 98 6.60 10.08 23.45
C ARG A 98 7.79 10.11 22.52
N GLN A 99 8.47 8.98 22.33
CA GLN A 99 9.57 8.84 21.38
C GLN A 99 9.11 9.15 19.95
N MET A 100 8.02 8.55 19.49
CA MET A 100 7.45 8.81 18.15
C MET A 100 7.13 10.29 17.94
N TRP A 101 6.55 10.94 18.96
CA TRP A 101 6.18 12.36 18.85
C TRP A 101 7.39 13.27 18.73
N ALA A 102 8.48 12.91 19.35
CA ALA A 102 9.75 13.63 19.32
C ALA A 102 10.67 13.23 18.16
N ASP A 103 10.34 12.19 17.39
CA ASP A 103 11.18 11.66 16.32
C ASP A 103 11.03 12.44 15.00
N PRO A 104 11.99 13.29 14.63
CA PRO A 104 11.90 14.09 13.41
C PRO A 104 11.97 13.23 12.14
N PHE A 105 12.60 12.04 12.18
CA PHE A 105 12.70 11.14 11.03
C PHE A 105 11.37 10.48 10.70
N TYR A 106 10.59 10.12 11.72
CA TYR A 106 9.23 9.60 11.52
C TYR A 106 8.34 10.64 10.83
N TRP A 107 8.33 11.88 11.31
CA TRP A 107 7.53 12.95 10.70
C TRP A 107 8.01 13.34 9.32
N ASN A 108 9.33 13.28 9.06
CA ASN A 108 9.87 13.45 7.72
C ASN A 108 9.40 12.33 6.78
N ALA A 109 9.37 11.06 7.25
CA ALA A 109 8.83 9.95 6.48
C ALA A 109 7.33 10.14 6.16
N MET A 110 6.54 10.64 7.12
CA MET A 110 5.13 11.01 6.91
C MET A 110 4.97 12.11 5.83
N LEU A 111 5.80 13.14 5.88
CA LEU A 111 5.80 14.20 4.86
C LEU A 111 6.20 13.67 3.48
N ASN A 112 7.20 12.81 3.43
CA ASN A 112 7.59 12.15 2.19
C ASN A 112 6.44 11.34 1.57
N MET A 113 5.63 10.67 2.40
CA MET A 113 4.44 9.95 1.91
C MET A 113 3.46 10.87 1.19
N VAL A 114 3.30 12.12 1.64
CA VAL A 114 2.45 13.10 0.94
C VAL A 114 2.99 13.36 -0.47
N TRP A 115 4.30 13.58 -0.63
CA TRP A 115 4.92 13.76 -1.94
C TRP A 115 4.76 12.53 -2.84
N TYR A 116 4.96 11.33 -2.29
CA TYR A 116 4.76 10.09 -3.02
C TYR A 116 3.31 9.91 -3.48
N VAL A 117 2.33 10.24 -2.64
CA VAL A 117 0.91 10.19 -3.00
C VAL A 117 0.56 11.24 -4.07
N LEU A 118 1.08 12.46 -3.95
CA LEU A 118 0.86 13.50 -4.96
C LEU A 118 1.42 13.11 -6.34
N ALA A 119 2.52 12.35 -6.39
CA ALA A 119 3.07 11.85 -7.64
C ALA A 119 2.09 10.96 -8.42
N ILE A 120 1.11 10.35 -7.76
CA ILE A 120 0.06 9.55 -8.40
C ILE A 120 -0.74 10.36 -9.43
N LEU A 121 -0.90 11.66 -9.23
CA LEU A 121 -1.60 12.53 -10.20
C LEU A 121 -0.87 12.57 -11.55
N VAL A 122 0.45 12.62 -11.52
CA VAL A 122 1.30 12.55 -12.73
C VAL A 122 1.24 11.15 -13.34
N GLU A 123 1.35 10.11 -12.51
CA GLU A 123 1.21 8.71 -12.94
C GLU A 123 -0.14 8.47 -13.62
N TYR A 124 -1.21 9.00 -13.05
CA TYR A 124 -2.57 8.93 -13.60
C TYR A 124 -2.67 9.62 -14.97
N ALA A 125 -2.14 10.83 -15.09
CA ALA A 125 -2.15 11.56 -16.36
C ALA A 125 -1.41 10.78 -17.47
N ILE A 126 -0.24 10.21 -17.16
CA ILE A 126 0.51 9.37 -18.10
C ILE A 126 -0.28 8.10 -18.44
N ALA A 127 -0.81 7.41 -17.45
CA ALA A 127 -1.60 6.18 -17.63
C ALA A 127 -2.85 6.44 -18.49
N PHE A 128 -3.53 7.58 -18.28
CA PHE A 128 -4.69 7.98 -19.05
C PHE A 128 -4.31 8.26 -20.51
N GLY A 129 -3.22 9.01 -20.73
CA GLY A 129 -2.70 9.28 -22.08
C GLY A 129 -2.32 7.99 -22.83
N LEU A 130 -1.63 7.06 -22.16
CA LEU A 130 -1.31 5.75 -22.72
C LEU A 130 -2.57 4.91 -23.02
N ALA A 131 -3.57 4.95 -22.14
CA ALA A 131 -4.83 4.25 -22.35
C ALA A 131 -5.60 4.82 -23.56
N LEU A 132 -5.64 6.14 -23.72
CA LEU A 132 -6.22 6.78 -24.92
C LEU A 132 -5.49 6.37 -26.19
N ALA A 133 -4.14 6.39 -26.18
CA ALA A 133 -3.33 5.96 -27.32
C ALA A 133 -3.59 4.49 -27.68
N LEU A 134 -3.70 3.60 -26.68
CA LEU A 134 -4.01 2.18 -26.88
C LEU A 134 -5.50 1.92 -27.18
N ASN A 135 -6.39 2.86 -26.92
CA ASN A 135 -7.80 2.76 -27.29
C ASN A 135 -8.01 3.09 -28.79
N ALA A 136 -7.15 3.89 -29.36
CA ALA A 136 -7.16 4.18 -30.80
C ALA A 136 -6.81 2.94 -31.64
N GLU A 137 -7.19 2.96 -32.92
CA GLU A 137 -6.87 1.90 -33.90
C GLU A 137 -5.41 2.03 -34.36
N ILE A 138 -4.47 1.56 -33.54
CA ILE A 138 -3.04 1.58 -33.88
C ILE A 138 -2.55 0.21 -34.36
N ARG A 139 -1.57 0.22 -35.27
CA ARG A 139 -0.86 -1.00 -35.70
C ARG A 139 -0.13 -1.62 -34.50
N ALA A 140 -0.09 -2.96 -34.45
CA ALA A 140 0.57 -3.72 -33.38
C ALA A 140 0.04 -3.47 -31.94
N ARG A 141 -1.24 -3.06 -31.79
CA ARG A 141 -1.89 -2.78 -30.50
C ARG A 141 -1.70 -3.90 -29.46
N LYS A 142 -1.76 -5.17 -29.90
CA LYS A 142 -1.54 -6.33 -29.01
C LYS A 142 -0.12 -6.36 -28.44
N PHE A 143 0.87 -6.07 -29.29
CA PHE A 143 2.28 -6.00 -28.87
C PHE A 143 2.49 -4.90 -27.83
N PHE A 144 2.01 -3.69 -28.06
CA PHE A 144 2.16 -2.58 -27.11
C PHE A 144 1.47 -2.84 -25.77
N ARG A 145 0.28 -3.49 -25.78
CA ARG A 145 -0.38 -3.90 -24.53
C ARG A 145 0.48 -4.84 -23.71
N VAL A 146 1.08 -5.84 -24.33
CA VAL A 146 1.95 -6.80 -23.64
C VAL A 146 3.24 -6.11 -23.18
N ALA A 147 3.87 -5.32 -24.04
CA ALA A 147 5.12 -4.63 -23.70
C ALA A 147 4.96 -3.66 -22.53
N PHE A 148 3.88 -2.90 -22.48
CA PHE A 148 3.60 -2.00 -21.36
C PHE A 148 3.24 -2.74 -20.06
N LEU A 149 2.85 -4.02 -20.12
CA LEU A 149 2.58 -4.82 -18.93
C LEU A 149 3.81 -5.46 -18.29
N LEU A 150 4.91 -5.57 -19.02
CA LEU A 150 6.14 -6.20 -18.52
C LEU A 150 6.64 -5.61 -17.20
N PRO A 151 6.64 -4.28 -16.99
CA PRO A 151 7.07 -3.69 -15.70
C PRO A 151 6.28 -4.22 -14.51
N LEU A 152 4.97 -4.40 -14.65
CA LEU A 152 4.10 -4.88 -13.58
C LEU A 152 4.38 -6.32 -13.15
N MET A 153 5.00 -7.12 -14.04
CA MET A 153 5.35 -8.51 -13.76
C MET A 153 6.66 -8.65 -12.98
N LEU A 154 7.43 -7.57 -12.85
CA LEU A 154 8.70 -7.57 -12.12
C LEU A 154 8.46 -7.32 -10.63
N SER A 155 9.21 -8.01 -9.77
CA SER A 155 9.17 -7.71 -8.35
C SER A 155 9.81 -6.33 -8.08
N PRO A 156 9.34 -5.58 -7.05
CA PRO A 156 9.95 -4.30 -6.69
C PRO A 156 11.46 -4.38 -6.40
N VAL A 157 11.91 -5.53 -5.86
CA VAL A 157 13.34 -5.79 -5.63
C VAL A 157 14.11 -5.88 -6.95
N ALA A 158 13.57 -6.60 -7.95
CA ALA A 158 14.19 -6.69 -9.27
C ALA A 158 14.27 -5.32 -9.96
N VAL A 159 13.21 -4.51 -9.86
CA VAL A 159 13.18 -3.12 -10.36
C VAL A 159 14.25 -2.27 -9.67
N SER A 160 14.39 -2.41 -8.35
CA SER A 160 15.41 -1.71 -7.55
C SER A 160 16.84 -2.00 -8.04
N TRP A 161 17.15 -3.27 -8.30
CA TRP A 161 18.47 -3.67 -8.80
C TRP A 161 18.67 -3.26 -10.26
N MET A 162 17.69 -3.51 -11.12
CA MET A 162 17.81 -3.22 -12.55
C MET A 162 17.91 -1.72 -12.82
N ILE A 163 16.99 -0.92 -12.29
CA ILE A 163 16.98 0.53 -12.55
C ILE A 163 17.88 1.24 -11.53
N GLY A 164 17.66 1.04 -10.23
CA GLY A 164 18.35 1.79 -9.19
C GLY A 164 19.84 1.51 -9.09
N LYS A 165 20.23 0.23 -9.02
CA LYS A 165 21.62 -0.16 -8.82
C LYS A 165 22.41 -0.40 -10.11
N SER A 166 21.73 -0.55 -11.27
CA SER A 166 22.42 -0.77 -12.55
C SER A 166 22.29 0.42 -13.49
N MET A 167 21.07 0.82 -13.83
CA MET A 167 20.87 1.87 -14.86
C MET A 167 21.22 3.27 -14.34
N LEU A 168 20.92 3.56 -13.07
CA LEU A 168 21.19 4.85 -12.42
C LEU A 168 22.54 4.90 -11.70
N GLU A 169 23.36 3.83 -11.75
CA GLU A 169 24.68 3.83 -11.10
C GLU A 169 25.60 4.89 -11.72
N PRO A 170 26.13 5.84 -10.92
CA PRO A 170 26.91 6.96 -11.44
C PRO A 170 28.14 6.54 -12.24
N ARG A 171 28.81 5.46 -11.88
CA ARG A 171 30.08 5.04 -12.48
C ARG A 171 29.90 4.41 -13.86
N PHE A 172 28.97 3.48 -14.03
CA PHE A 172 28.80 2.67 -15.23
C PHE A 172 27.40 2.63 -15.81
N GLY A 173 26.41 3.18 -15.12
CA GLY A 173 25.00 3.12 -15.52
C GLY A 173 24.76 3.81 -16.87
N PRO A 174 23.95 3.20 -17.76
CA PRO A 174 23.64 3.80 -19.06
C PRO A 174 22.94 5.15 -18.97
N ILE A 175 22.06 5.35 -17.97
CA ILE A 175 21.37 6.63 -17.76
C ILE A 175 22.35 7.69 -17.25
N ALA A 176 23.27 7.32 -16.36
CA ALA A 176 24.33 8.22 -15.91
C ALA A 176 25.28 8.60 -17.06
N ARG A 177 25.55 7.66 -17.97
CA ARG A 177 26.35 7.94 -19.18
C ARG A 177 25.65 8.93 -20.11
N LEU A 178 24.33 8.76 -20.32
CA LEU A 178 23.53 9.72 -21.08
C LEU A 178 23.52 11.10 -20.39
N GLY A 179 23.41 11.16 -19.08
CA GLY A 179 23.50 12.41 -18.32
C GLY A 179 24.80 13.16 -18.59
N ARG A 180 25.94 12.47 -18.56
CA ARG A 180 27.22 13.06 -18.89
C ARG A 180 27.29 13.57 -20.33
N LEU A 181 26.74 12.84 -21.30
CA LEU A 181 26.65 13.29 -22.69
C LEU A 181 25.77 14.57 -22.84
N LEU A 182 24.82 14.77 -21.96
CA LEU A 182 23.96 15.97 -21.94
C LEU A 182 24.54 17.11 -21.10
N GLY A 183 25.78 16.99 -20.60
CA GLY A 183 26.46 18.05 -19.85
C GLY A 183 26.27 18.00 -18.33
N TRP A 184 25.79 16.89 -17.79
CA TRP A 184 25.76 16.67 -16.36
C TRP A 184 27.06 15.96 -15.93
N ASP A 185 28.03 16.71 -15.47
CA ASP A 185 29.40 16.23 -15.22
C ASP A 185 29.47 15.10 -14.18
N ASP A 186 28.70 15.22 -13.10
CA ASP A 186 28.60 14.19 -12.06
C ASP A 186 27.12 13.77 -11.82
N PRO A 187 26.61 12.80 -12.60
CA PRO A 187 25.23 12.35 -12.50
C PRO A 187 25.01 11.46 -11.27
N SER A 188 24.88 12.08 -10.11
CA SER A 188 24.53 11.41 -8.86
C SER A 188 23.02 11.45 -8.61
N PHE A 189 22.34 10.34 -8.91
CA PHE A 189 20.89 10.25 -8.74
C PHE A 189 20.45 10.10 -7.28
N PHE A 190 21.34 9.68 -6.39
CA PHE A 190 21.00 9.40 -4.99
C PHE A 190 21.80 10.29 -4.00
N GLY A 191 22.61 11.21 -4.49
CA GLY A 191 23.38 12.15 -3.67
C GLY A 191 22.55 13.38 -3.23
N ASN A 192 21.59 13.80 -4.04
CA ASN A 192 20.72 14.94 -3.74
C ASN A 192 19.34 14.46 -3.26
N PRO A 193 18.80 15.02 -2.15
CA PRO A 193 17.52 14.62 -1.58
C PRO A 193 16.35 14.62 -2.57
N TRP A 194 16.22 15.65 -3.40
CA TRP A 194 15.11 15.79 -4.34
C TRP A 194 15.26 14.87 -5.56
N ILE A 195 16.48 14.74 -6.07
CA ILE A 195 16.76 13.84 -7.20
C ILE A 195 16.56 12.39 -6.78
N ALA A 196 17.02 12.01 -5.58
CA ALA A 196 16.81 10.68 -5.03
C ALA A 196 15.33 10.34 -4.85
N LYS A 197 14.54 11.29 -4.32
CA LYS A 197 13.10 11.15 -4.20
C LYS A 197 12.42 11.00 -5.57
N ALA A 198 12.78 11.82 -6.53
CA ALA A 198 12.28 11.73 -7.90
C ALA A 198 12.65 10.40 -8.55
N ALA A 199 13.87 9.89 -8.37
CA ALA A 199 14.31 8.60 -8.88
C ALA A 199 13.46 7.45 -8.31
N ILE A 200 13.17 7.45 -7.00
CA ILE A 200 12.26 6.48 -6.37
C ILE A 200 10.85 6.59 -6.97
N MET A 201 10.32 7.82 -7.14
CA MET A 201 8.99 8.04 -7.74
C MET A 201 8.94 7.50 -9.17
N VAL A 202 9.96 7.72 -9.98
CA VAL A 202 10.03 7.25 -11.37
C VAL A 202 10.10 5.72 -11.44
N MET A 203 10.89 5.07 -10.59
CA MET A 203 10.96 3.60 -10.53
C MET A 203 9.63 2.97 -10.16
N ASP A 204 8.97 3.53 -9.16
CA ASP A 204 7.65 3.06 -8.70
C ASP A 204 6.56 3.37 -9.75
N ALA A 205 6.59 4.55 -10.37
CA ALA A 205 5.71 4.94 -11.46
C ALA A 205 5.86 4.00 -12.68
N TRP A 206 7.08 3.71 -13.09
CA TRP A 206 7.37 2.79 -14.20
C TRP A 206 6.75 1.40 -13.96
N THR A 207 6.79 0.93 -12.72
CA THR A 207 6.22 -0.37 -12.34
C THR A 207 4.69 -0.36 -12.37
N PHE A 208 4.05 0.73 -11.92
CA PHE A 208 2.61 0.73 -11.64
C PHE A 208 1.74 1.55 -12.61
N ILE A 209 2.32 2.39 -13.46
CA ILE A 209 1.57 3.06 -14.54
C ILE A 209 0.80 2.04 -15.41
N PRO A 210 1.37 0.87 -15.80
CA PRO A 210 0.65 -0.14 -16.54
C PRO A 210 -0.63 -0.63 -15.87
N PHE A 211 -0.65 -0.76 -14.57
CA PHE A 211 -1.84 -1.15 -13.81
C PHE A 211 -2.98 -0.13 -13.98
N MET A 212 -2.68 1.17 -13.80
CA MET A 212 -3.67 2.23 -14.00
C MET A 212 -4.11 2.32 -15.46
N MET A 213 -3.18 2.19 -16.39
CA MET A 213 -3.43 2.21 -17.83
C MET A 213 -4.45 1.14 -18.25
N ILE A 214 -4.33 -0.10 -17.74
CA ILE A 214 -5.28 -1.18 -18.07
C ILE A 214 -6.65 -0.90 -17.50
N MET A 215 -6.75 -0.44 -16.26
CA MET A 215 -8.04 -0.10 -15.65
C MET A 215 -8.74 1.00 -16.45
N ILE A 216 -8.00 2.06 -16.80
CA ILE A 216 -8.53 3.17 -17.61
C ILE A 216 -8.90 2.69 -19.01
N LEU A 217 -8.06 1.86 -19.65
CA LEU A 217 -8.34 1.30 -20.98
C LEU A 217 -9.61 0.45 -20.98
N ALA A 218 -9.82 -0.38 -19.95
CA ALA A 218 -11.05 -1.16 -19.80
C ALA A 218 -12.27 -0.25 -19.63
N GLY A 219 -12.16 0.82 -18.85
CA GLY A 219 -13.21 1.82 -18.71
C GLY A 219 -13.53 2.54 -20.04
N LEU A 220 -12.51 2.96 -20.79
CA LEU A 220 -12.69 3.59 -22.11
C LEU A 220 -13.40 2.68 -23.09
N GLN A 221 -13.13 1.37 -23.03
CA GLN A 221 -13.78 0.37 -23.90
C GLN A 221 -15.21 0.04 -23.48
N ALA A 222 -15.60 0.37 -22.27
CA ALA A 222 -16.96 0.21 -21.77
C ALA A 222 -17.90 1.37 -22.13
N ILE A 223 -17.36 2.50 -22.63
CA ILE A 223 -18.17 3.64 -23.07
C ILE A 223 -18.91 3.25 -24.36
N PRO A 224 -20.25 3.36 -24.42
CA PRO A 224 -21.02 3.12 -25.62
C PRO A 224 -20.58 4.01 -26.80
N LYS A 225 -20.42 3.43 -27.98
CA LYS A 225 -19.98 4.17 -29.20
C LYS A 225 -20.95 5.26 -29.60
N GLU A 226 -22.23 5.03 -29.36
CA GLU A 226 -23.33 5.92 -29.64
C GLU A 226 -23.15 7.30 -29.01
N LEU A 227 -22.56 7.37 -27.81
CA LEU A 227 -22.27 8.63 -27.13
C LEU A 227 -21.22 9.47 -27.88
N ASN A 228 -20.19 8.80 -28.38
CA ASN A 228 -19.18 9.48 -29.20
C ASN A 228 -19.68 9.88 -30.58
N GLU A 229 -20.59 9.11 -31.15
CA GLU A 229 -21.26 9.42 -32.42
C GLU A 229 -22.22 10.59 -32.26
N ALA A 230 -23.03 10.60 -31.21
CA ALA A 230 -23.90 11.72 -30.86
C ALA A 230 -23.11 13.03 -30.67
N ALA A 231 -22.02 13.00 -29.93
CA ALA A 231 -21.14 14.15 -29.72
C ALA A 231 -20.60 14.71 -31.07
N LYS A 232 -20.28 13.82 -32.04
CA LYS A 232 -19.84 14.25 -33.37
C LYS A 232 -20.97 14.88 -34.18
N VAL A 233 -22.20 14.35 -34.07
CA VAL A 233 -23.40 14.93 -34.74
C VAL A 233 -23.69 16.33 -34.17
N ASP A 234 -23.48 16.52 -32.85
CA ASP A 234 -23.61 17.82 -32.17
C ASP A 234 -22.44 18.78 -32.46
N GLY A 235 -21.50 18.40 -33.36
CA GLY A 235 -20.38 19.23 -33.80
C GLY A 235 -19.24 19.33 -32.79
N ALA A 236 -19.17 18.43 -31.77
CA ALA A 236 -18.05 18.41 -30.82
C ALA A 236 -16.76 17.94 -31.52
N ASN A 237 -15.70 18.73 -31.40
CA ASN A 237 -14.37 18.29 -31.78
C ASN A 237 -13.81 17.29 -30.74
N GLY A 238 -12.70 16.63 -31.06
CA GLY A 238 -12.12 15.60 -30.20
C GLY A 238 -11.78 16.09 -28.77
N TRP A 239 -11.35 17.35 -28.63
CA TRP A 239 -11.06 17.96 -27.33
C TRP A 239 -12.33 18.19 -26.51
N ARG A 240 -13.38 18.70 -27.17
CA ARG A 240 -14.68 18.92 -26.52
C ARG A 240 -15.36 17.60 -26.15
N ALA A 241 -15.35 16.61 -27.05
CA ALA A 241 -15.86 15.27 -26.78
C ALA A 241 -15.10 14.59 -25.61
N PHE A 242 -13.80 14.83 -25.49
CA PHE A 242 -13.02 14.31 -24.34
C PHE A 242 -13.52 14.90 -23.01
N TRP A 243 -13.61 16.22 -22.88
CA TRP A 243 -13.95 16.87 -21.62
C TRP A 243 -15.43 16.81 -21.26
N GLU A 244 -16.34 16.80 -22.26
CA GLU A 244 -17.78 16.82 -22.03
C GLU A 244 -18.40 15.41 -21.97
N VAL A 245 -17.77 14.40 -22.62
CA VAL A 245 -18.30 13.03 -22.68
C VAL A 245 -17.33 12.03 -22.05
N THR A 246 -16.14 11.87 -22.62
CA THR A 246 -15.23 10.78 -22.24
C THR A 246 -14.76 10.90 -20.79
N PHE A 247 -14.22 12.05 -20.40
CA PHE A 247 -13.64 12.24 -19.06
C PHE A 247 -14.70 12.14 -17.94
N PRO A 248 -15.89 12.74 -18.04
CA PRO A 248 -16.95 12.55 -17.04
C PRO A 248 -17.39 11.09 -16.90
N MET A 249 -17.52 10.36 -18.01
CA MET A 249 -17.87 8.94 -18.01
C MET A 249 -16.78 8.08 -17.36
N MET A 250 -15.54 8.53 -17.45
CA MET A 250 -14.38 7.83 -16.87
C MET A 250 -14.16 8.14 -15.39
N LEU A 251 -14.83 9.12 -14.79
CA LEU A 251 -14.61 9.50 -13.39
C LEU A 251 -14.73 8.33 -12.39
N PRO A 252 -15.74 7.45 -12.44
CA PRO A 252 -15.84 6.34 -11.50
C PRO A 252 -14.67 5.38 -11.59
N VAL A 253 -14.25 5.02 -12.81
CA VAL A 253 -13.09 4.14 -13.04
C VAL A 253 -11.80 4.82 -12.63
N SER A 254 -11.64 6.10 -12.93
CA SER A 254 -10.48 6.90 -12.57
C SER A 254 -10.30 7.01 -11.06
N ILE A 255 -11.37 7.32 -10.34
CA ILE A 255 -11.37 7.36 -8.87
C ILE A 255 -10.96 6.01 -8.30
N THR A 256 -11.53 4.92 -8.80
CA THR A 256 -11.20 3.57 -8.35
C THR A 256 -9.72 3.24 -8.60
N ALA A 257 -9.20 3.54 -9.78
CA ALA A 257 -7.80 3.34 -10.13
C ALA A 257 -6.85 4.12 -9.21
N ILE A 258 -7.17 5.39 -8.95
CA ILE A 258 -6.40 6.27 -8.05
C ILE A 258 -6.44 5.74 -6.61
N LEU A 259 -7.61 5.35 -6.09
CA LEU A 259 -7.74 4.83 -4.73
C LEU A 259 -6.92 3.55 -4.53
N ILE A 260 -6.99 2.60 -5.46
CA ILE A 260 -6.19 1.37 -5.40
C ILE A 260 -4.70 1.71 -5.47
N ARG A 261 -4.32 2.65 -6.33
CA ARG A 261 -2.93 3.09 -6.46
C ARG A 261 -2.41 3.75 -5.18
N ILE A 262 -3.24 4.56 -4.50
CA ILE A 262 -2.89 5.14 -3.19
C ILE A 262 -2.62 4.03 -2.17
N ILE A 263 -3.43 2.97 -2.11
CA ILE A 263 -3.20 1.83 -1.21
C ILE A 263 -1.83 1.19 -1.48
N PHE A 264 -1.46 0.98 -2.74
CA PHE A 264 -0.14 0.45 -3.10
C PHE A 264 0.99 1.40 -2.72
N LYS A 265 0.80 2.70 -2.95
CA LYS A 265 1.81 3.73 -2.63
C LYS A 265 2.05 3.84 -1.12
N LEU A 266 1.00 3.74 -0.31
CA LEU A 266 1.13 3.78 1.16
C LEU A 266 1.94 2.59 1.72
N LYS A 267 2.09 1.51 0.94
CA LYS A 267 2.92 0.33 1.29
C LYS A 267 4.31 0.37 0.66
N LEU A 268 4.68 1.46 -0.03
CA LEU A 268 5.99 1.58 -0.69
C LEU A 268 7.12 1.47 0.34
N ALA A 269 7.93 0.45 0.23
CA ALA A 269 9.10 0.21 1.06
C ALA A 269 10.25 -0.42 0.29
N ASP A 270 9.98 -1.47 -0.51
CA ASP A 270 11.01 -2.30 -1.13
C ASP A 270 12.00 -1.52 -1.98
N ILE A 271 11.52 -0.60 -2.83
CA ILE A 271 12.38 0.22 -3.67
C ILE A 271 13.26 1.12 -2.81
N VAL A 272 12.68 1.78 -1.79
CA VAL A 272 13.41 2.66 -0.89
C VAL A 272 14.47 1.89 -0.11
N ILE A 273 14.11 0.75 0.47
CA ILE A 273 15.04 -0.07 1.27
C ILE A 273 16.22 -0.55 0.42
N ASN A 274 15.93 -1.09 -0.77
CA ASN A 274 16.97 -1.70 -1.61
C ASN A 274 17.86 -0.69 -2.33
N VAL A 275 17.36 0.51 -2.62
CA VAL A 275 18.12 1.51 -3.41
C VAL A 275 18.85 2.49 -2.52
N THR A 276 18.15 3.14 -1.59
CA THR A 276 18.67 4.27 -0.81
C THR A 276 18.75 4.01 0.69
N SER A 277 18.09 2.95 1.19
CA SER A 277 17.88 2.73 2.63
C SER A 277 17.34 3.97 3.37
N GLY A 278 16.50 4.76 2.66
CA GLY A 278 15.92 6.00 3.17
C GLY A 278 16.79 7.24 2.97
N GLY A 279 18.03 7.10 2.49
CA GLY A 279 18.97 8.20 2.29
C GLY A 279 18.68 9.10 1.09
N PRO A 280 19.41 10.24 0.96
CA PRO A 280 20.27 10.84 1.97
C PRO A 280 19.49 11.49 3.12
N GLY A 281 19.96 11.32 4.35
CA GLY A 281 19.40 12.00 5.53
C GLY A 281 17.91 11.76 5.80
N GLY A 282 17.35 10.60 5.40
CA GLY A 282 15.92 10.30 5.51
C GLY A 282 15.04 10.89 4.40
N ALA A 283 15.64 11.52 3.37
CA ALA A 283 14.89 12.22 2.33
C ALA A 283 13.98 11.32 1.49
N THR A 284 14.35 10.06 1.30
CA THR A 284 13.54 9.11 0.53
C THR A 284 12.71 8.17 1.39
N ASP A 285 12.83 8.26 2.73
CA ASP A 285 12.07 7.38 3.61
C ASP A 285 10.57 7.48 3.40
N THR A 286 9.96 6.32 3.28
CA THR A 286 8.53 6.15 3.50
C THR A 286 8.30 5.69 4.93
N VAL A 287 7.08 5.84 5.43
CA VAL A 287 6.76 5.35 6.78
C VAL A 287 7.00 3.85 6.89
N THR A 288 6.66 3.09 5.84
CA THR A 288 6.86 1.62 5.82
C THR A 288 8.35 1.25 5.81
N SER A 289 9.21 1.97 5.04
CA SER A 289 10.66 1.72 5.05
C SER A 289 11.30 2.12 6.38
N PHE A 290 10.82 3.18 7.01
CA PHE A 290 11.28 3.61 8.32
C PHE A 290 10.93 2.57 9.41
N ILE A 291 9.68 2.09 9.44
CA ILE A 291 9.25 1.01 10.34
C ILE A 291 10.11 -0.24 10.14
N PHE A 292 10.36 -0.64 8.90
CA PHE A 292 11.17 -1.80 8.59
C PHE A 292 12.59 -1.69 9.15
N ARG A 293 13.24 -0.52 9.04
CA ARG A 293 14.58 -0.27 9.58
C ARG A 293 14.60 -0.27 11.11
N GLU A 294 13.59 0.33 11.75
CA GLU A 294 13.47 0.27 13.23
C GLU A 294 13.36 -1.17 13.72
N TYR A 295 12.53 -1.97 13.05
CA TYR A 295 12.29 -3.36 13.42
C TYR A 295 13.50 -4.25 13.11
N ARG A 296 14.02 -4.20 11.88
CA ARG A 296 15.05 -5.11 11.39
C ARG A 296 16.47 -4.65 11.74
N ASP A 297 16.82 -3.41 11.40
CA ASP A 297 18.20 -2.96 11.46
C ASP A 297 18.58 -2.48 12.86
N ARG A 298 17.61 -1.88 13.58
CA ARG A 298 17.79 -1.42 14.97
C ARG A 298 17.30 -2.42 16.02
N SER A 299 16.67 -3.51 15.58
CA SER A 299 16.10 -4.54 16.45
C SER A 299 15.06 -4.01 17.46
N ASN A 300 14.54 -2.80 17.23
CA ASN A 300 13.61 -2.12 18.14
C ASN A 300 12.16 -2.52 17.82
N VAL A 301 11.79 -3.70 18.30
CA VAL A 301 10.48 -4.32 18.00
C VAL A 301 9.33 -3.52 18.61
N GLY A 302 9.48 -3.07 19.86
CA GLY A 302 8.45 -2.31 20.57
C GLY A 302 8.10 -1.02 19.85
N TYR A 303 9.10 -0.18 19.59
CA TYR A 303 8.91 1.09 18.90
C TYR A 303 8.45 0.90 17.45
N GLY A 304 9.10 0.02 16.69
CA GLY A 304 8.70 -0.27 15.30
C GLY A 304 7.26 -0.75 15.18
N THR A 305 6.80 -1.57 16.16
CA THR A 305 5.41 -2.02 16.19
C THR A 305 4.44 -0.88 16.54
N LEU A 306 4.82 0.03 17.46
CA LEU A 306 4.00 1.23 17.71
C LEU A 306 3.82 2.06 16.45
N LEU A 307 4.92 2.34 15.74
CA LEU A 307 4.87 3.11 14.47
C LEU A 307 3.94 2.43 13.46
N ALA A 308 4.00 1.10 13.33
CA ALA A 308 3.14 0.34 12.44
C ALA A 308 1.67 0.44 12.83
N MET A 309 1.33 0.38 14.12
CA MET A 309 -0.04 0.52 14.62
C MET A 309 -0.59 1.93 14.38
N VAL A 310 0.19 2.96 14.69
CA VAL A 310 -0.20 4.35 14.43
C VAL A 310 -0.39 4.59 12.92
N TYR A 311 0.53 4.08 12.10
CA TYR A 311 0.43 4.21 10.65
C TYR A 311 -0.79 3.48 10.08
N LEU A 312 -1.14 2.30 10.60
CA LEU A 312 -2.37 1.61 10.24
C LEU A 312 -3.61 2.48 10.50
N VAL A 313 -3.68 3.12 11.67
CA VAL A 313 -4.78 4.04 11.99
C VAL A 313 -4.82 5.22 11.02
N VAL A 314 -3.67 5.81 10.71
CA VAL A 314 -3.56 6.91 9.73
C VAL A 314 -4.06 6.45 8.36
N ILE A 315 -3.63 5.27 7.87
CA ILE A 315 -4.08 4.71 6.59
C ILE A 315 -5.60 4.54 6.57
N VAL A 316 -6.18 3.96 7.63
CA VAL A 316 -7.64 3.74 7.72
C VAL A 316 -8.39 5.07 7.67
N ILE A 317 -7.93 6.08 8.41
CA ILE A 317 -8.53 7.42 8.40
C ILE A 317 -8.44 8.04 7.00
N VAL A 318 -7.24 8.09 6.42
CA VAL A 318 -7.00 8.68 5.10
C VAL A 318 -7.86 7.99 4.03
N MET A 319 -7.85 6.65 3.99
CA MET A 319 -8.64 5.90 3.02
C MET A 319 -10.14 6.08 3.21
N THR A 320 -10.63 6.14 4.46
CA THR A 320 -12.03 6.39 4.75
C THR A 320 -12.46 7.78 4.27
N VAL A 321 -11.63 8.79 4.51
CA VAL A 321 -11.89 10.17 4.05
C VAL A 321 -11.89 10.22 2.51
N LEU A 322 -10.88 9.63 1.87
CA LEU A 322 -10.78 9.62 0.40
C LEU A 322 -11.97 8.88 -0.23
N MET A 323 -12.40 7.74 0.31
CA MET A 323 -13.58 7.02 -0.18
C MET A 323 -14.86 7.86 -0.04
N LYS A 324 -15.07 8.52 1.10
CA LYS A 324 -16.22 9.41 1.29
C LYS A 324 -16.22 10.61 0.34
N LEU A 325 -15.03 11.16 0.05
CA LEU A 325 -14.90 12.21 -0.95
C LEU A 325 -15.20 11.67 -2.36
N ALA A 326 -14.65 10.51 -2.70
CA ALA A 326 -14.86 9.84 -3.96
C ALA A 326 -16.36 9.58 -4.24
N ASP A 327 -17.09 9.09 -3.24
CA ASP A 327 -18.53 8.84 -3.35
C ASP A 327 -19.34 10.12 -3.70
N ARG A 328 -18.88 11.29 -3.23
CA ARG A 328 -19.55 12.56 -3.56
C ARG A 328 -19.35 12.96 -5.02
N PHE A 329 -18.20 12.63 -5.62
CA PHE A 329 -17.88 12.94 -7.01
C PHE A 329 -18.40 11.86 -7.99
N ALA A 330 -18.53 10.60 -7.53
CA ALA A 330 -18.99 9.50 -8.37
C ALA A 330 -20.52 9.42 -8.51
N ARG A 331 -21.29 10.06 -7.61
CA ARG A 331 -22.75 10.09 -7.72
C ARG A 331 -23.16 11.02 -8.85
N PRO A 332 -23.90 10.52 -9.87
CA PRO A 332 -24.47 11.41 -10.86
C PRO A 332 -25.36 12.44 -10.15
N ARG A 333 -25.21 13.71 -10.51
CA ARG A 333 -26.15 14.75 -10.08
C ARG A 333 -27.48 14.44 -10.76
N THR A 334 -28.39 13.76 -10.03
CA THR A 334 -29.80 13.63 -10.40
C THR A 334 -30.47 14.98 -10.33
#